data_8a8f45de070f7d84401c576831d7417a
#
_entry.id   8a8f45de070f7d84401c576831d7417a
#
_cell.length_a   1.000
_cell.length_b   1.000
_cell.length_c   1.000
_cell.angle_alpha   90.00
_cell.angle_beta   90.00
_cell.angle_gamma   90.00
#
_symmetry.space_group_name_H-M   'P 1'
#
loop_
_entity.id
_entity.type
_entity.pdbx_description
1 polymer ?
#
loop_
_entity_poly.entity_id
_entity_poly.type
_entity_poly.pdbx_seq_one_letter_code
_entity_poly.pdbx_strand_id
1 'polypeptide(L)'
;MIYANAVISPLGGALVYVTSTSRIVYGMSKNAYFPAFFMRLNKKAIPVWCIALNGLTGFVLFFVLSGWQSMINFLVSAVVISYGTGPISLITLRYQMPNANRPFKLPQGILLSTLAFYVCNLMVFWCGWESIKKLFAAILIGILFFIVFQKTKQQRLREIHLKYSLWLIIYLGGLTLISYLGSMGGGMGIIPFGWDFIVIALFSLVSLYLAVKSRLPQISAQTHQANTLDSVDSEASA
;
A
#
# COMPACT_ATOMS: atom_id res chain seq x y z
N MET A 1 -17.50 16.06 29.18
CA MET A 1 -16.74 16.45 27.96
C MET A 1 -15.79 15.36 27.46
N ILE A 2 -15.02 14.69 28.33
CA ILE A 2 -14.06 13.62 27.90
C ILE A 2 -14.74 12.49 27.13
N TYR A 3 -15.87 11.97 27.61
CA TYR A 3 -16.62 10.89 26.92
C TYR A 3 -17.17 11.32 25.55
N ALA A 4 -17.63 12.56 25.43
CA ALA A 4 -18.08 13.08 24.14
C ALA A 4 -16.93 13.16 23.12
N ASN A 5 -15.76 13.60 23.56
CA ASN A 5 -14.57 13.67 22.71
C ASN A 5 -14.06 12.28 22.30
N ALA A 6 -14.16 11.28 23.19
CA ALA A 6 -13.80 9.90 22.91
C ALA A 6 -14.67 9.25 21.82
N VAL A 7 -15.89 9.75 21.59
CA VAL A 7 -16.80 9.26 20.53
C VAL A 7 -16.68 10.11 19.27
N ILE A 8 -16.67 11.44 19.39
CA ILE A 8 -16.69 12.34 18.23
C ILE A 8 -15.40 12.25 17.40
N SER A 9 -14.24 12.17 18.06
CA SER A 9 -12.95 12.11 17.37
C SER A 9 -12.79 10.85 16.49
N PRO A 10 -13.05 9.62 16.97
CA PRO A 10 -13.01 8.43 16.12
C PRO A 10 -14.06 8.45 15.00
N LEU A 11 -15.25 8.99 15.23
CA LEU A 11 -16.27 9.12 14.18
C LEU A 11 -15.81 10.04 13.05
N GLY A 12 -15.19 11.17 13.36
CA GLY A 12 -14.60 12.06 12.37
C GLY A 12 -13.52 11.35 11.54
N GLY A 13 -12.61 10.62 12.20
CA GLY A 13 -11.61 9.78 11.54
C GLY A 13 -12.24 8.72 10.63
N ALA A 14 -13.25 8.01 11.10
CA ALA A 14 -13.95 6.99 10.33
C ALA A 14 -14.57 7.55 9.04
N LEU A 15 -15.21 8.71 9.09
CA LEU A 15 -15.78 9.39 7.91
C LEU A 15 -14.69 9.72 6.86
N VAL A 16 -13.55 10.23 7.30
CA VAL A 16 -12.41 10.53 6.41
C VAL A 16 -11.89 9.24 5.77
N TYR A 17 -11.68 8.19 6.54
CA TYR A 17 -11.17 6.91 6.02
C TYR A 17 -12.15 6.25 5.06
N VAL A 18 -13.44 6.19 5.37
CA VAL A 18 -14.47 5.64 4.46
C VAL A 18 -14.49 6.41 3.15
N THR A 19 -14.39 7.72 3.19
CA THR A 19 -14.39 8.57 1.99
C THR A 19 -13.13 8.33 1.15
N SER A 20 -11.95 8.34 1.77
CA SER A 20 -10.67 8.14 1.10
C SER A 20 -10.55 6.75 0.47
N THR A 21 -10.86 5.69 1.23
CA THR A 21 -10.79 4.31 0.73
C THR A 21 -11.79 4.04 -0.39
N SER A 22 -12.99 4.61 -0.32
CA SER A 22 -13.97 4.50 -1.39
C SER A 22 -13.49 5.14 -2.70
N ARG A 23 -12.81 6.28 -2.61
CA ARG A 23 -12.19 6.93 -3.77
C ARG A 23 -11.03 6.12 -4.35
N ILE A 24 -10.23 5.46 -3.50
CA ILE A 24 -9.15 4.57 -3.95
C ILE A 24 -9.74 3.40 -4.74
N VAL A 25 -10.76 2.71 -4.21
CA VAL A 25 -11.43 1.60 -4.91
C VAL A 25 -12.05 2.06 -6.23
N TYR A 26 -12.68 3.23 -6.26
CA TYR A 26 -13.19 3.85 -7.48
C TYR A 26 -12.07 4.11 -8.50
N GLY A 27 -10.96 4.72 -8.08
CA GLY A 27 -9.79 4.96 -8.93
C GLY A 27 -9.16 3.67 -9.46
N MET A 28 -9.06 2.63 -8.63
CA MET A 28 -8.62 1.29 -9.08
C MET A 28 -9.56 0.72 -10.15
N SER A 29 -10.87 0.91 -10.02
CA SER A 29 -11.85 0.47 -11.03
C SER A 29 -11.72 1.27 -12.31
N LYS A 30 -11.51 2.58 -12.24
CA LYS A 30 -11.28 3.45 -13.39
C LYS A 30 -10.03 3.02 -14.18
N ASN A 31 -8.97 2.63 -13.49
CA ASN A 31 -7.75 2.08 -14.07
C ASN A 31 -7.87 0.58 -14.44
N ALA A 32 -9.08 0.02 -14.36
CA ALA A 32 -9.42 -1.38 -14.64
C ALA A 32 -8.65 -2.44 -13.83
N TYR A 33 -8.14 -2.07 -12.67
CA TYR A 33 -7.62 -3.03 -11.68
C TYR A 33 -8.73 -3.70 -10.86
N PHE A 34 -9.95 -3.12 -10.86
CA PHE A 34 -11.13 -3.60 -10.17
C PHE A 34 -12.34 -3.71 -11.12
N PRO A 35 -13.40 -4.47 -10.77
CA PRO A 35 -14.61 -4.60 -11.58
C PRO A 35 -15.24 -3.25 -11.94
N ALA A 36 -15.68 -3.08 -13.19
CA ALA A 36 -16.32 -1.85 -13.69
C ALA A 36 -17.61 -1.47 -12.93
N PHE A 37 -18.20 -2.44 -12.24
CA PHE A 37 -19.36 -2.20 -11.38
C PHE A 37 -19.10 -1.15 -10.28
N PHE A 38 -17.86 -1.08 -9.75
CA PHE A 38 -17.47 -0.09 -8.74
C PHE A 38 -17.27 1.33 -9.30
N MET A 39 -17.28 1.50 -10.63
CA MET A 39 -17.27 2.82 -11.28
C MET A 39 -18.63 3.52 -11.27
N ARG A 40 -19.70 2.81 -10.89
CA ARG A 40 -21.06 3.38 -10.89
C ARG A 40 -21.19 4.41 -9.78
N LEU A 41 -21.47 5.64 -10.19
CA LEU A 41 -21.78 6.75 -9.28
C LEU A 41 -23.28 6.91 -9.13
N ASN A 42 -23.71 7.34 -7.96
CA ASN A 42 -25.11 7.74 -7.73
C ASN A 42 -25.36 9.14 -8.33
N LYS A 43 -26.61 9.59 -8.37
CA LYS A 43 -27.03 10.96 -8.83
C LYS A 43 -26.26 12.10 -8.16
N LYS A 44 -25.67 11.86 -6.98
CA LYS A 44 -24.83 12.83 -6.23
C LYS A 44 -23.32 12.59 -6.43
N ALA A 45 -22.91 11.89 -7.50
CA ALA A 45 -21.50 11.53 -7.78
C ALA A 45 -20.79 10.76 -6.65
N ILE A 46 -21.52 9.98 -5.84
CA ILE A 46 -20.99 9.18 -4.73
C ILE A 46 -20.85 7.72 -5.17
N PRO A 47 -19.68 7.08 -4.96
CA PRO A 47 -19.45 5.67 -5.28
C PRO A 47 -20.01 4.74 -4.19
N VAL A 48 -21.34 4.56 -4.17
CA VAL A 48 -22.05 3.82 -3.12
C VAL A 48 -21.57 2.37 -2.99
N TRP A 49 -21.25 1.72 -4.10
CA TRP A 49 -20.75 0.34 -4.11
C TRP A 49 -19.36 0.21 -3.48
N CYS A 50 -18.52 1.22 -3.62
CA CYS A 50 -17.22 1.27 -2.94
C CYS A 50 -17.39 1.44 -1.43
N ILE A 51 -18.36 2.24 -1.00
CA ILE A 51 -18.70 2.41 0.42
C ILE A 51 -19.24 1.11 0.99
N ALA A 52 -20.13 0.44 0.26
CA ALA A 52 -20.68 -0.86 0.67
C ALA A 52 -19.59 -1.93 0.82
N LEU A 53 -18.62 -1.97 -0.11
CA LEU A 53 -17.45 -2.86 0.00
C LEU A 53 -16.62 -2.57 1.25
N ASN A 54 -16.35 -1.28 1.55
CA ASN A 54 -15.64 -0.90 2.77
C ASN A 54 -16.37 -1.33 4.03
N GLY A 55 -17.70 -1.12 4.09
CA GLY A 55 -18.53 -1.55 5.21
C GLY A 55 -18.50 -3.07 5.38
N LEU A 56 -18.63 -3.82 4.29
CA LEU A 56 -18.58 -5.28 4.31
C LEU A 56 -17.20 -5.78 4.78
N THR A 57 -16.12 -5.18 4.27
CA THR A 57 -14.75 -5.53 4.67
C THR A 57 -14.53 -5.26 6.17
N GLY A 58 -14.99 -4.11 6.66
CA GLY A 58 -14.90 -3.77 8.09
C GLY A 58 -15.71 -4.73 8.95
N PHE A 59 -16.90 -5.12 8.51
CA PHE A 59 -17.75 -6.09 9.19
C PHE A 59 -17.08 -7.47 9.27
N VAL A 60 -16.52 -7.97 8.17
CA VAL A 60 -15.79 -9.24 8.14
C VAL A 60 -14.58 -9.20 9.07
N LEU A 61 -13.79 -8.12 9.02
CA LEU A 61 -12.61 -7.97 9.88
C LEU A 61 -12.98 -7.93 11.37
N PHE A 62 -14.14 -7.37 11.72
CA PHE A 62 -14.64 -7.35 13.10
C PHE A 62 -14.81 -8.77 13.67
N PHE A 63 -15.28 -9.73 12.87
CA PHE A 63 -15.42 -11.12 13.30
C PHE A 63 -14.11 -11.91 13.27
N VAL A 64 -13.22 -11.58 12.31
CA VAL A 64 -11.92 -12.29 12.15
C VAL A 64 -10.91 -11.85 13.19
N LEU A 65 -10.91 -10.55 13.54
CA LEU A 65 -9.99 -9.96 14.50
C LEU A 65 -10.65 -9.88 15.87
N SER A 66 -10.40 -10.86 16.71
CA SER A 66 -10.92 -10.87 18.08
C SER A 66 -10.23 -9.81 18.95
N GLY A 67 -11.00 -8.85 19.44
CA GLY A 67 -10.57 -7.82 20.38
C GLY A 67 -9.97 -6.57 19.76
N TRP A 68 -10.16 -5.47 20.48
CA TRP A 68 -9.76 -4.11 20.08
C TRP A 68 -8.27 -3.99 19.76
N GLN A 69 -7.42 -4.58 20.59
CA GLN A 69 -5.95 -4.53 20.40
C GLN A 69 -5.50 -5.20 19.09
N SER A 70 -6.09 -6.35 18.76
CA SER A 70 -5.81 -7.04 17.49
C SER A 70 -6.19 -6.22 16.28
N MET A 71 -7.32 -5.51 16.35
CA MET A 71 -7.79 -4.63 15.27
C MET A 71 -6.85 -3.45 15.08
N ILE A 72 -6.43 -2.79 16.17
CA ILE A 72 -5.49 -1.66 16.10
C ILE A 72 -4.15 -2.12 15.53
N ASN A 73 -3.59 -3.19 16.04
CA ASN A 73 -2.29 -3.68 15.56
C ASN A 73 -2.34 -4.06 14.08
N PHE A 74 -3.42 -4.69 13.62
CA PHE A 74 -3.62 -4.97 12.20
C PHE A 74 -3.73 -3.70 11.38
N LEU A 75 -4.52 -2.72 11.80
CA LEU A 75 -4.70 -1.44 11.12
C LEU A 75 -3.38 -0.68 11.03
N VAL A 76 -2.63 -0.58 12.13
CA VAL A 76 -1.33 0.12 12.17
C VAL A 76 -0.35 -0.55 11.22
N SER A 77 -0.23 -1.89 11.25
CA SER A 77 0.68 -2.60 10.35
C SER A 77 0.32 -2.41 8.88
N ALA A 78 -0.97 -2.40 8.52
CA ALA A 78 -1.43 -2.14 7.16
C ALA A 78 -1.13 -0.70 6.69
N VAL A 79 -1.36 0.28 7.55
CA VAL A 79 -1.10 1.70 7.25
C VAL A 79 0.40 1.94 7.07
N VAL A 80 1.23 1.44 7.99
CA VAL A 80 2.68 1.66 7.95
C VAL A 80 3.34 1.00 6.75
N ILE A 81 2.91 -0.21 6.37
CA ILE A 81 3.43 -0.86 5.15
C ILE A 81 3.06 -0.07 3.89
N SER A 82 1.90 0.56 3.86
CA SER A 82 1.50 1.42 2.76
C SER A 82 2.34 2.70 2.68
N TYR A 83 2.77 3.26 3.81
CA TYR A 83 3.66 4.43 3.84
C TYR A 83 5.03 4.14 3.25
N GLY A 84 5.52 2.91 3.31
CA GLY A 84 6.76 2.48 2.66
C GLY A 84 6.78 2.70 1.15
N THR A 85 5.62 2.78 0.50
CA THR A 85 5.53 3.05 -0.95
C THR A 85 5.95 4.48 -1.32
N GLY A 86 5.78 5.45 -0.44
CA GLY A 86 6.17 6.85 -0.66
C GLY A 86 7.67 7.03 -0.91
N PRO A 87 8.53 6.61 0.01
CA PRO A 87 9.99 6.64 -0.16
C PRO A 87 10.48 5.93 -1.42
N ILE A 88 9.93 4.74 -1.71
CA ILE A 88 10.26 3.97 -2.92
C ILE A 88 9.88 4.76 -4.19
N SER A 89 8.68 5.32 -4.21
CA SER A 89 8.18 6.11 -5.34
C SER A 89 9.03 7.35 -5.57
N LEU A 90 9.44 8.05 -4.51
CA LEU A 90 10.30 9.23 -4.62
C LEU A 90 11.63 8.90 -5.27
N ILE A 91 12.28 7.82 -4.85
CA ILE A 91 13.58 7.42 -5.41
C ILE A 91 13.42 6.95 -6.85
N THR A 92 12.43 6.08 -7.13
CA THR A 92 12.20 5.55 -8.48
C THR A 92 11.85 6.66 -9.48
N LEU A 93 10.98 7.59 -9.11
CA LEU A 93 10.60 8.71 -9.98
C LEU A 93 11.77 9.69 -10.23
N ARG A 94 12.70 9.84 -9.30
CA ARG A 94 13.92 10.64 -9.55
C ARG A 94 14.80 10.03 -10.63
N TYR A 95 14.86 8.70 -10.68
CA TYR A 95 15.62 7.99 -11.71
C TYR A 95 14.88 7.86 -13.04
N GLN A 96 13.54 7.74 -13.00
CA GLN A 96 12.74 7.59 -14.22
C GLN A 96 12.55 8.92 -14.96
N MET A 97 12.38 10.01 -14.23
CA MET A 97 12.11 11.34 -14.76
C MET A 97 13.06 12.38 -14.15
N PRO A 98 14.35 12.37 -14.50
CA PRO A 98 15.35 13.30 -13.92
C PRO A 98 15.05 14.76 -14.25
N ASN A 99 14.50 15.04 -15.44
CA ASN A 99 14.23 16.38 -15.97
C ASN A 99 12.83 16.89 -15.64
N ALA A 100 12.02 16.16 -14.87
CA ALA A 100 10.69 16.62 -14.51
C ALA A 100 10.75 17.92 -13.71
N ASN A 101 9.90 18.89 -14.07
CA ASN A 101 9.78 20.14 -13.32
C ASN A 101 9.14 19.85 -11.96
N ARG A 102 9.91 20.01 -10.88
CA ARG A 102 9.46 19.78 -9.51
C ARG A 102 9.46 21.11 -8.77
N PRO A 103 8.29 21.60 -8.32
CA PRO A 103 8.19 22.85 -7.55
C PRO A 103 9.04 22.80 -6.27
N PHE A 104 9.11 21.63 -5.64
CA PHE A 104 9.91 21.37 -4.45
C PHE A 104 10.89 20.21 -4.67
N LYS A 105 12.17 20.45 -4.35
CA LYS A 105 13.21 19.43 -4.39
C LYS A 105 13.73 19.19 -2.97
N LEU A 106 13.40 18.04 -2.40
CA LEU A 106 13.90 17.62 -1.09
C LEU A 106 15.43 17.52 -1.12
N PRO A 107 16.17 18.30 -0.27
CA PRO A 107 17.61 18.15 -0.16
C PRO A 107 17.93 16.75 0.36
N GLN A 108 18.99 16.13 -0.17
CA GLN A 108 19.38 14.74 0.18
C GLN A 108 18.22 13.72 0.10
N GLY A 109 17.29 13.91 -0.84
CA GLY A 109 16.05 13.15 -0.89
C GLY A 109 16.22 11.63 -1.01
N ILE A 110 17.34 11.13 -1.55
CA ILE A 110 17.63 9.69 -1.59
C ILE A 110 17.92 9.17 -0.18
N LEU A 111 18.76 9.87 0.57
CA LEU A 111 19.13 9.48 1.94
C LEU A 111 17.92 9.54 2.88
N LEU A 112 17.15 10.64 2.83
CA LEU A 112 15.96 10.80 3.65
C LEU A 112 14.88 9.76 3.32
N SER A 113 14.70 9.43 2.04
CA SER A 113 13.76 8.37 1.64
C SER A 113 14.23 6.98 2.06
N THR A 114 15.54 6.71 2.00
CA THR A 114 16.09 5.44 2.49
C THR A 114 15.87 5.31 3.99
N LEU A 115 16.12 6.36 4.76
CA LEU A 115 15.87 6.39 6.20
C LEU A 115 14.38 6.23 6.53
N ALA A 116 13.51 6.94 5.81
CA ALA A 116 12.07 6.81 5.98
C ALA A 116 11.56 5.38 5.69
N PHE A 117 12.07 4.75 4.63
CA PHE A 117 11.73 3.37 4.31
C PHE A 117 12.21 2.38 5.39
N TYR A 118 13.41 2.57 5.91
CA TYR A 118 13.95 1.79 7.02
C TYR A 118 13.08 1.94 8.28
N VAL A 119 12.69 3.16 8.64
CA VAL A 119 11.82 3.42 9.80
C VAL A 119 10.45 2.77 9.61
N CYS A 120 9.86 2.85 8.42
CA CYS A 120 8.60 2.14 8.13
C CYS A 120 8.74 0.62 8.36
N ASN A 121 9.82 0.00 7.88
CA ASN A 121 10.06 -1.43 8.08
C ASN A 121 10.27 -1.80 9.55
N LEU A 122 10.96 -0.95 10.32
CA LEU A 122 11.08 -1.12 11.77
C LEU A 122 9.72 -1.08 12.47
N MET A 123 8.89 -0.10 12.12
CA MET A 123 7.54 0.03 12.72
C MET A 123 6.68 -1.19 12.38
N VAL A 124 6.74 -1.71 11.15
CA VAL A 124 6.04 -2.94 10.77
C VAL A 124 6.54 -4.12 11.61
N PHE A 125 7.84 -4.29 11.75
CA PHE A 125 8.45 -5.34 12.56
C PHE A 125 7.97 -5.29 14.02
N TRP A 126 7.90 -4.10 14.61
CA TRP A 126 7.43 -3.92 15.99
C TRP A 126 5.93 -4.15 16.19
N CYS A 127 5.12 -4.17 15.11
CA CYS A 127 3.72 -4.63 15.21
C CYS A 127 3.61 -6.11 15.62
N GLY A 128 4.70 -6.87 15.51
CA GLY A 128 4.81 -8.25 15.95
C GLY A 128 4.26 -9.28 14.94
N TRP A 129 4.76 -10.51 15.08
CA TRP A 129 4.46 -11.61 14.18
C TRP A 129 2.97 -11.90 14.03
N GLU A 130 2.19 -11.87 15.13
CA GLU A 130 0.75 -12.15 15.08
C GLU A 130 -0.03 -11.17 14.18
N SER A 131 0.38 -9.90 14.15
CA SER A 131 -0.24 -8.87 13.29
C SER A 131 0.20 -9.03 11.85
N ILE A 132 1.48 -9.26 11.62
CA ILE A 132 2.06 -9.40 10.29
C ILE A 132 1.54 -10.66 9.59
N LYS A 133 1.37 -11.76 10.30
CA LYS A 133 0.75 -12.99 9.79
C LYS A 133 -0.66 -12.73 9.24
N LYS A 134 -1.50 -12.01 9.99
CA LYS A 134 -2.86 -11.64 9.57
C LYS A 134 -2.85 -10.69 8.38
N LEU A 135 -1.95 -9.71 8.41
CA LEU A 135 -1.78 -8.77 7.31
C LEU A 135 -1.34 -9.48 6.02
N PHE A 136 -0.37 -10.38 6.12
CA PHE A 136 0.11 -11.15 4.99
C PHE A 136 -0.98 -12.05 4.40
N ALA A 137 -1.78 -12.71 5.24
CA ALA A 137 -2.95 -13.47 4.80
C ALA A 137 -3.95 -12.58 4.05
N ALA A 138 -4.25 -11.38 4.56
CA ALA A 138 -5.14 -10.43 3.88
C ALA A 138 -4.57 -9.97 2.52
N ILE A 139 -3.28 -9.70 2.43
CA ILE A 139 -2.61 -9.34 1.17
C ILE A 139 -2.68 -10.50 0.16
N LEU A 140 -2.44 -11.74 0.59
CA LEU A 140 -2.56 -12.93 -0.27
C LEU A 140 -3.97 -13.08 -0.82
N ILE A 141 -5.00 -12.90 0.02
CA ILE A 141 -6.41 -12.94 -0.42
C ILE A 141 -6.65 -11.83 -1.48
N GLY A 142 -6.14 -10.63 -1.25
CA GLY A 142 -6.22 -9.52 -2.19
C GLY A 142 -5.55 -9.82 -3.53
N ILE A 143 -4.35 -10.42 -3.50
CA ILE A 143 -3.61 -10.84 -4.71
C ILE A 143 -4.38 -11.95 -5.46
N LEU A 144 -4.90 -12.94 -4.76
CA LEU A 144 -5.72 -14.00 -5.36
C LEU A 144 -6.95 -13.42 -6.06
N PHE A 145 -7.68 -12.53 -5.38
CA PHE A 145 -8.83 -11.84 -5.97
C PHE A 145 -8.42 -11.07 -7.23
N PHE A 146 -7.31 -10.34 -7.18
CA PHE A 146 -6.77 -9.61 -8.32
C PHE A 146 -6.43 -10.53 -9.50
N ILE A 147 -5.75 -11.66 -9.26
CA ILE A 147 -5.37 -12.62 -10.30
C ILE A 147 -6.62 -13.26 -10.94
N VAL A 148 -7.59 -13.67 -10.12
CA VAL A 148 -8.85 -14.25 -10.61
C VAL A 148 -9.60 -13.25 -11.47
N PHE A 149 -9.70 -12.01 -11.01
CA PHE A 149 -10.38 -10.96 -11.76
C PHE A 149 -9.68 -10.64 -13.09
N GLN A 150 -8.37 -10.57 -13.10
CA GLN A 150 -7.58 -10.29 -14.31
C GLN A 150 -7.66 -11.43 -15.34
N LYS A 151 -7.68 -12.71 -14.91
CA LYS A 151 -7.87 -13.85 -15.80
C LYS A 151 -9.22 -13.80 -16.53
N THR A 152 -10.26 -13.31 -15.89
CA THR A 152 -11.60 -13.18 -16.50
C THR A 152 -11.64 -12.12 -17.60
N LYS A 153 -10.73 -11.14 -17.58
CA LYS A 153 -10.58 -10.09 -18.60
C LYS A 153 -9.29 -10.26 -19.42
N GLN A 154 -9.16 -11.35 -20.10
CA GLN A 154 -8.01 -11.86 -20.86
C GLN A 154 -7.18 -10.83 -21.68
N GLN A 155 -7.70 -9.64 -21.93
CA GLN A 155 -7.08 -8.62 -22.78
C GLN A 155 -6.04 -7.73 -22.04
N ARG A 156 -6.04 -7.65 -20.71
CA ARG A 156 -5.21 -6.68 -19.96
C ARG A 156 -4.00 -7.23 -19.20
N LEU A 157 -3.87 -8.54 -19.02
CA LEU A 157 -2.64 -9.12 -18.44
C LEU A 157 -1.37 -8.79 -19.24
N ARG A 158 -1.53 -8.48 -20.53
CA ARG A 158 -0.43 -8.14 -21.44
C ARG A 158 0.17 -6.76 -21.14
N GLU A 159 -0.59 -5.85 -20.52
CA GLU A 159 -0.14 -4.49 -20.15
C GLU A 159 0.40 -4.43 -18.73
N ILE A 160 0.10 -5.42 -17.88
CA ILE A 160 0.63 -5.47 -16.53
C ILE A 160 2.05 -6.03 -16.60
N HIS A 161 2.99 -5.19 -16.40
CA HIS A 161 4.41 -5.54 -16.33
C HIS A 161 4.73 -6.31 -15.03
N LEU A 162 4.12 -7.48 -14.83
CA LEU A 162 4.30 -8.32 -13.63
C LEU A 162 5.77 -8.57 -13.27
N LYS A 163 6.64 -8.63 -14.29
CA LYS A 163 8.07 -8.77 -14.11
C LYS A 163 8.68 -7.66 -13.23
N TYR A 164 8.13 -6.45 -13.32
CA TYR A 164 8.61 -5.31 -12.53
C TYR A 164 8.05 -5.28 -11.09
N SER A 165 7.07 -6.14 -10.79
CA SER A 165 6.46 -6.26 -9.46
C SER A 165 7.01 -7.44 -8.64
N LEU A 166 7.89 -8.29 -9.21
CA LEU A 166 8.43 -9.47 -8.53
C LEU A 166 9.20 -9.12 -7.24
N TRP A 167 9.85 -7.97 -7.21
CA TRP A 167 10.56 -7.50 -6.02
C TRP A 167 9.62 -7.36 -4.80
N LEU A 168 8.33 -7.07 -5.04
CA LEU A 168 7.33 -6.94 -3.98
C LEU A 168 7.09 -8.27 -3.25
N ILE A 169 7.13 -9.39 -3.98
CA ILE A 169 7.00 -10.73 -3.39
C ILE A 169 8.20 -11.02 -2.47
N ILE A 170 9.40 -10.68 -2.93
CA ILE A 170 10.64 -10.83 -2.14
C ILE A 170 10.58 -9.93 -0.91
N TYR A 171 10.11 -8.69 -1.07
CA TYR A 171 9.97 -7.74 0.02
C TYR A 171 8.95 -8.22 1.08
N LEU A 172 7.75 -8.58 0.66
CA LEU A 172 6.71 -9.04 1.59
C LEU A 172 7.10 -10.37 2.26
N GLY A 173 7.65 -11.31 1.49
CA GLY A 173 8.12 -12.59 2.01
C GLY A 173 9.28 -12.44 2.98
N GLY A 174 10.27 -11.60 2.65
CA GLY A 174 11.40 -11.31 3.51
C GLY A 174 11.01 -10.61 4.82
N LEU A 175 10.12 -9.61 4.74
CA LEU A 175 9.61 -8.93 5.93
C LEU A 175 8.85 -9.88 6.85
N THR A 176 8.05 -10.78 6.27
CA THR A 176 7.32 -11.83 6.99
C THR A 176 8.28 -12.80 7.65
N LEU A 177 9.33 -13.22 6.95
CA LEU A 177 10.36 -14.13 7.47
C LEU A 177 11.15 -13.49 8.63
N ILE A 178 11.59 -12.25 8.47
CA ILE A 178 12.31 -11.53 9.53
C ILE A 178 11.42 -11.36 10.77
N SER A 179 10.15 -11.05 10.60
CA SER A 179 9.21 -10.95 11.71
C SER A 179 8.97 -12.29 12.40
N TYR A 180 8.93 -13.38 11.65
CA TYR A 180 8.81 -14.73 12.20
C TYR A 180 10.04 -15.16 13.00
N LEU A 181 11.24 -14.82 12.53
CA LEU A 181 12.52 -15.12 13.21
C LEU A 181 12.80 -14.18 14.39
N GLY A 182 12.16 -13.01 14.40
CA GLY A 182 12.32 -12.01 15.46
C GLY A 182 11.67 -12.43 16.78
N SER A 183 11.97 -11.67 17.84
CA SER A 183 11.43 -11.91 19.19
C SER A 183 10.10 -11.20 19.45
N MET A 184 9.66 -10.29 18.55
CA MET A 184 8.50 -9.46 18.77
C MET A 184 7.18 -10.16 18.44
N GLY A 185 6.22 -10.10 19.38
CA GLY A 185 4.82 -10.48 19.14
C GLY A 185 4.60 -11.95 18.77
N GLY A 186 5.32 -12.90 19.39
CA GLY A 186 5.14 -14.33 19.18
C GLY A 186 6.00 -14.93 18.07
N GLY A 187 7.07 -14.28 17.65
CA GLY A 187 8.09 -14.85 16.77
C GLY A 187 8.98 -15.87 17.48
N MET A 188 9.85 -16.53 16.72
CA MET A 188 10.74 -17.61 17.25
C MET A 188 11.84 -17.11 18.19
N GLY A 189 12.13 -15.79 18.20
CA GLY A 189 13.18 -15.22 19.05
C GLY A 189 14.62 -15.60 18.68
N ILE A 190 14.85 -16.04 17.43
CA ILE A 190 16.19 -16.41 16.95
C ILE A 190 17.05 -15.17 16.80
N ILE A 191 16.45 -14.03 16.42
CA ILE A 191 17.15 -12.75 16.29
C ILE A 191 17.09 -12.07 17.66
N PRO A 192 18.25 -11.90 18.38
CA PRO A 192 18.29 -11.20 19.65
C PRO A 192 17.90 -9.74 19.49
N PHE A 193 17.31 -9.16 20.54
CA PHE A 193 17.02 -7.72 20.57
C PHE A 193 18.30 -6.89 20.34
N GLY A 194 18.23 -5.94 19.42
CA GLY A 194 19.35 -5.13 18.99
C GLY A 194 19.91 -5.51 17.61
N TRP A 195 19.98 -6.81 17.28
CA TRP A 195 20.37 -7.28 15.95
C TRP A 195 19.29 -7.08 14.90
N ASP A 196 18.03 -7.02 15.32
CA ASP A 196 16.88 -6.70 14.50
C ASP A 196 17.03 -5.35 13.79
N PHE A 197 17.60 -4.33 14.42
CA PHE A 197 17.91 -3.05 13.78
C PHE A 197 18.84 -3.21 12.57
N ILE A 198 19.88 -4.00 12.71
CA ILE A 198 20.88 -4.22 11.64
C ILE A 198 20.26 -5.07 10.53
N VAL A 199 19.58 -6.15 10.88
CA VAL A 199 18.93 -7.05 9.92
C VAL A 199 17.90 -6.29 9.08
N ILE A 200 17.06 -5.47 9.73
CA ILE A 200 16.04 -4.68 9.03
C ILE A 200 16.70 -3.55 8.19
N ALA A 201 17.80 -2.96 8.64
CA ALA A 201 18.54 -1.97 7.85
C ALA A 201 19.08 -2.59 6.55
N LEU A 202 19.76 -3.72 6.64
CA LEU A 202 20.27 -4.45 5.47
C LEU A 202 19.15 -4.90 4.55
N PHE A 203 18.08 -5.45 5.10
CA PHE A 203 16.92 -5.87 4.35
C PHE A 203 16.25 -4.68 3.62
N SER A 204 16.13 -3.54 4.29
CA SER A 204 15.56 -2.32 3.70
C SER A 204 16.41 -1.82 2.52
N LEU A 205 17.72 -1.82 2.65
CA LEU A 205 18.63 -1.43 1.56
C LEU A 205 18.52 -2.39 0.37
N VAL A 206 18.53 -3.69 0.61
CA VAL A 206 18.38 -4.69 -0.45
C VAL A 206 17.02 -4.55 -1.16
N SER A 207 15.95 -4.42 -0.39
CA SER A 207 14.59 -4.26 -0.93
C SER A 207 14.46 -2.99 -1.76
N LEU A 208 15.01 -1.89 -1.29
CA LEU A 208 15.01 -0.62 -2.00
C LEU A 208 15.85 -0.69 -3.28
N TYR A 209 17.01 -1.33 -3.24
CA TYR A 209 17.82 -1.59 -4.43
C TYR A 209 17.06 -2.42 -5.47
N LEU A 210 16.40 -3.50 -5.06
CA LEU A 210 15.59 -4.34 -5.95
C LEU A 210 14.41 -3.54 -6.55
N ALA A 211 13.71 -2.74 -5.75
CA ALA A 211 12.63 -1.88 -6.20
C ALA A 211 13.09 -0.89 -7.27
N VAL A 212 14.22 -0.21 -7.02
CA VAL A 212 14.80 0.75 -7.97
C VAL A 212 15.30 0.07 -9.24
N LYS A 213 15.90 -1.12 -9.13
CA LYS A 213 16.35 -1.92 -10.29
C LYS A 213 15.19 -2.42 -11.14
N SER A 214 14.09 -2.76 -10.52
CA SER A 214 12.86 -3.25 -11.17
C SER A 214 11.97 -2.12 -11.72
N ARG A 215 12.47 -0.87 -11.80
CA ARG A 215 11.71 0.26 -12.34
C ARG A 215 11.42 0.12 -13.82
N LEU A 216 10.31 0.72 -14.27
CA LEU A 216 9.97 0.81 -15.68
C LEU A 216 11.02 1.65 -16.46
N PRO A 217 11.27 1.35 -17.75
CA PRO A 217 12.11 2.18 -18.60
C PRO A 217 11.58 3.62 -18.69
N GLN A 218 12.48 4.61 -18.87
CA GLN A 218 12.13 6.03 -18.92
C GLN A 218 11.09 6.36 -20.01
N ILE A 219 11.20 5.75 -21.17
CA ILE A 219 10.26 5.95 -22.29
C ILE A 219 8.83 5.56 -21.91
N SER A 220 8.67 4.40 -21.27
CA SER A 220 7.34 3.93 -20.82
C SER A 220 6.74 4.85 -19.75
N ALA A 221 7.56 5.41 -18.86
CA ALA A 221 7.09 6.33 -17.83
C ALA A 221 6.58 7.66 -18.42
N GLN A 222 7.27 8.18 -19.44
CA GLN A 222 6.85 9.41 -20.15
C GLN A 222 5.56 9.21 -20.94
N THR A 223 5.42 8.07 -21.62
CA THR A 223 4.19 7.74 -22.37
C THR A 223 2.98 7.61 -21.45
N HIS A 224 3.15 6.98 -20.28
CA HIS A 224 2.07 6.92 -19.28
C HIS A 224 1.68 8.29 -18.75
N GLN A 225 2.64 9.20 -18.54
CA GLN A 225 2.36 10.56 -18.10
C GLN A 225 1.61 11.35 -19.16
N ALA A 226 2.01 11.27 -20.42
CA ALA A 226 1.33 11.93 -21.53
C ALA A 226 -0.14 11.46 -21.64
N ASN A 227 -0.37 10.16 -21.67
CA ASN A 227 -1.72 9.58 -21.74
C ASN A 227 -2.62 9.98 -20.55
N THR A 228 -2.02 10.20 -19.36
CA THR A 228 -2.78 10.63 -18.17
C THR A 228 -3.17 12.09 -18.27
N LEU A 229 -2.30 12.95 -18.81
CA LEU A 229 -2.60 14.37 -19.03
C LEU A 229 -3.70 14.53 -20.08
N ASP A 230 -3.62 13.82 -21.21
CA ASP A 230 -4.64 13.84 -22.26
C ASP A 230 -6.01 13.40 -21.75
N SER A 231 -6.06 12.42 -20.85
CA SER A 231 -7.31 11.97 -20.23
C SER A 231 -7.91 12.99 -19.25
N VAL A 232 -7.09 13.73 -18.54
CA VAL A 232 -7.53 14.79 -17.61
C VAL A 232 -8.05 15.99 -18.40
N ASP A 233 -7.36 16.39 -19.46
CA ASP A 233 -7.78 17.53 -20.31
C ASP A 233 -9.07 17.22 -21.06
N SER A 234 -9.29 15.98 -21.51
CA SER A 234 -10.53 15.56 -22.13
C SER A 234 -11.73 15.55 -21.16
N GLU A 235 -11.50 15.25 -19.88
CA GLU A 235 -12.55 15.30 -18.83
C GLU A 235 -12.84 16.73 -18.38
N ALA A 236 -11.87 17.64 -18.45
CA ALA A 236 -12.08 19.05 -18.11
C ALA A 236 -12.83 19.84 -19.20
N SER A 237 -12.86 19.32 -20.44
CA SER A 237 -13.53 19.92 -21.59
C SER A 237 -14.93 19.36 -21.86
N ALA A 238 -15.38 18.35 -21.12
CA ALA A 238 -16.70 17.73 -21.24
C ALA A 238 -17.61 18.12 -20.06
#